data_a4e9250548363fa0813dfbdf804b21b0
#
_entry.id   a4e9250548363fa0813dfbdf804b21b0
#
_cell.length_a   1.000
_cell.length_b   1.000
_cell.length_c   1.000
_cell.angle_alpha   90.00
_cell.angle_beta   90.00
_cell.angle_gamma   90.00
#
_symmetry.space_group_name_H-M   'P 1'
#
loop_
_entity.id
_entity.type
_entity.pdbx_description
1 polymer ?
#
loop_
_entity_poly.entity_id
_entity_poly.type
_entity_poly.pdbx_seq_one_letter_code
_entity_poly.pdbx_strand_id
1 'polypeptide(L)'
;VSPAEAERHIDLIRQLSRPGGPVSKDAPTATINNPTWWVDGELTPQRGRLFGQLLADAAARYPDARGESKALVLAGPPGAGKGSVADRVLGASKSSYVNIDADDFKAALLRQSIADGSYESWIKPAAVRDLEVAGERLYPMELAALVHEESSELASAQRARMMTRGTNIIVDTVLGSEASAVELGTQLERAGYSVHVVDVEVPFEVSEERIVQRWSEAITAAEAGQDPLGGRWVPSAYARPLFDTAHGRARSQDAAALLAENPAVQRFERHFTSMDEHRSAIAEGRRAQPARELNLARLHPGGPMVDAAYMKRAPTAAVRKPGSQKDLGRGGPELS
;
A
#
# COMPACT_ATOMS: atom_id res chain seq x y z
N VAL A 1 -20.70 -17.32 13.71
CA VAL A 1 -21.56 -16.11 13.77
C VAL A 1 -22.64 -16.24 12.71
N SER A 2 -23.93 -16.05 13.04
CA SER A 2 -25.02 -16.06 12.05
C SER A 2 -24.94 -14.81 11.15
N PRO A 3 -25.48 -14.84 9.91
CA PRO A 3 -25.48 -13.66 9.03
C PRO A 3 -26.11 -12.41 9.69
N ALA A 4 -27.18 -12.57 10.46
CA ALA A 4 -27.84 -11.47 11.16
C ALA A 4 -26.98 -10.89 12.32
N GLU A 5 -26.20 -11.74 13.01
CA GLU A 5 -25.25 -11.28 14.03
C GLU A 5 -24.07 -10.53 13.39
N ALA A 6 -23.56 -11.04 12.27
CA ALA A 6 -22.49 -10.35 11.53
C ALA A 6 -22.94 -8.98 11.02
N GLU A 7 -24.16 -8.87 10.49
CA GLU A 7 -24.71 -7.59 10.00
C GLU A 7 -24.89 -6.59 11.15
N ARG A 8 -25.43 -7.02 12.29
CA ARG A 8 -25.56 -6.18 13.49
C ARG A 8 -24.20 -5.72 14.00
N HIS A 9 -23.20 -6.60 14.01
CA HIS A 9 -21.85 -6.24 14.43
C HIS A 9 -21.18 -5.24 13.47
N ILE A 10 -21.37 -5.41 12.16
CA ILE A 10 -20.91 -4.45 11.14
C ILE A 10 -21.54 -3.07 11.36
N ASP A 11 -22.84 -3.00 11.65
CA ASP A 11 -23.52 -1.74 11.91
C ASP A 11 -23.01 -1.08 13.20
N LEU A 12 -22.71 -1.86 14.23
CA LEU A 12 -22.09 -1.38 15.46
C LEU A 12 -20.72 -0.75 15.17
N ILE A 13 -19.85 -1.45 14.44
CA ILE A 13 -18.51 -0.94 14.10
C ILE A 13 -18.63 0.33 13.21
N ARG A 14 -19.55 0.36 12.26
CA ARG A 14 -19.83 1.56 11.46
C ARG A 14 -20.18 2.75 12.33
N GLN A 15 -21.02 2.54 13.35
CA GLN A 15 -21.39 3.59 14.31
C GLN A 15 -20.19 4.08 15.13
N LEU A 16 -19.37 3.16 15.64
CA LEU A 16 -18.19 3.48 16.44
C LEU A 16 -17.12 4.22 15.64
N SER A 17 -16.93 3.85 14.37
CA SER A 17 -15.86 4.37 13.50
C SER A 17 -16.27 5.54 12.61
N ARG A 18 -17.51 6.07 12.77
CA ARG A 18 -17.94 7.28 12.06
C ARG A 18 -17.05 8.49 12.39
N PRO A 19 -17.00 9.53 11.54
CA PRO A 19 -16.33 10.78 11.88
C PRO A 19 -16.80 11.33 13.24
N GLY A 20 -15.84 11.60 14.15
CA GLY A 20 -16.12 12.00 15.53
C GLY A 20 -16.64 10.88 16.45
N GLY A 21 -16.71 9.65 15.97
CA GLY A 21 -17.01 8.47 16.80
C GLY A 21 -15.85 8.05 17.70
N PRO A 22 -16.13 7.20 18.72
CA PRO A 22 -15.12 6.81 19.72
C PRO A 22 -13.97 5.97 19.14
N VAL A 23 -14.12 5.42 17.94
CA VAL A 23 -13.09 4.63 17.22
C VAL A 23 -12.65 5.36 15.94
N SER A 24 -12.84 6.68 15.87
CA SER A 24 -12.29 7.49 14.77
C SER A 24 -10.78 7.73 14.97
N LYS A 25 -10.06 8.02 13.88
CA LYS A 25 -8.61 8.32 13.94
C LYS A 25 -8.27 9.54 14.81
N ASP A 26 -9.24 10.45 14.98
CA ASP A 26 -9.11 11.68 15.76
C ASP A 26 -9.73 11.55 17.17
N ALA A 27 -10.16 10.34 17.59
CA ALA A 27 -10.75 10.10 18.89
C ALA A 27 -9.78 10.44 20.04
N PRO A 28 -10.29 10.86 21.23
CA PRO A 28 -9.43 11.19 22.37
C PRO A 28 -8.45 10.07 22.75
N THR A 29 -8.83 8.81 22.52
CA THR A 29 -7.99 7.63 22.83
C THR A 29 -7.10 7.21 21.67
N ALA A 30 -7.09 7.93 20.55
CA ALA A 30 -6.11 7.69 19.48
C ALA A 30 -4.68 7.85 20.04
N THR A 31 -3.76 7.03 19.55
CA THR A 31 -2.40 6.97 20.11
C THR A 31 -1.65 8.29 19.97
N ILE A 32 -1.92 9.06 18.93
CA ILE A 32 -1.33 10.39 18.73
C ILE A 32 -1.77 11.42 19.81
N ASN A 33 -2.89 11.18 20.46
CA ASN A 33 -3.42 12.05 21.51
C ASN A 33 -2.95 11.64 22.93
N ASN A 34 -2.12 10.60 23.05
CA ASN A 34 -1.62 10.19 24.36
C ASN A 34 -0.49 11.13 24.82
N PRO A 35 -0.69 11.91 25.91
CA PRO A 35 0.28 12.90 26.38
C PRO A 35 1.58 12.32 26.94
N THR A 36 1.61 10.98 27.21
CA THR A 36 2.85 10.31 27.62
C THR A 36 3.65 9.76 26.45
N TRP A 37 3.08 9.75 25.24
CA TRP A 37 3.72 9.29 24.01
C TRP A 37 4.10 10.45 23.10
N TRP A 38 3.28 11.51 23.11
CA TRP A 38 3.41 12.70 22.27
C TRP A 38 3.36 13.97 23.15
N VAL A 39 4.34 14.85 22.98
CA VAL A 39 4.40 16.16 23.64
C VAL A 39 4.69 17.20 22.57
N ASP A 40 3.85 18.20 22.44
CA ASP A 40 3.97 19.28 21.44
C ASP A 40 4.17 18.77 19.97
N GLY A 41 3.53 17.65 19.65
CA GLY A 41 3.63 17.02 18.32
C GLY A 41 4.89 16.18 18.10
N GLU A 42 5.74 16.03 19.12
CA GLU A 42 6.98 15.26 19.06
C GLU A 42 6.86 13.97 19.89
N LEU A 43 7.50 12.90 19.41
CA LEU A 43 7.59 11.63 20.14
C LEU A 43 8.41 11.79 21.40
N THR A 44 7.88 11.30 22.53
CA THR A 44 8.71 11.15 23.72
C THR A 44 9.86 10.14 23.47
N PRO A 45 10.98 10.24 24.24
CA PRO A 45 12.11 9.31 24.06
C PRO A 45 11.73 7.84 24.20
N GLN A 46 10.73 7.54 25.06
CA GLN A 46 10.24 6.18 25.23
C GLN A 46 9.48 5.70 23.98
N ARG A 47 8.58 6.51 23.45
CA ARG A 47 7.82 6.17 22.24
C ARG A 47 8.72 6.11 21.01
N GLY A 48 9.72 6.99 20.92
CA GLY A 48 10.75 6.97 19.87
C GLY A 48 11.59 5.68 19.86
N ARG A 49 11.90 5.11 21.04
CA ARG A 49 12.55 3.79 21.11
C ARG A 49 11.67 2.68 20.56
N LEU A 50 10.37 2.70 20.89
CA LEU A 50 9.41 1.74 20.30
C LEU A 50 9.35 1.86 18.79
N PHE A 51 9.26 3.08 18.26
CA PHE A 51 9.30 3.31 16.80
C PHE A 51 10.58 2.74 16.18
N GLY A 52 11.73 2.98 16.79
CA GLY A 52 13.01 2.41 16.37
C GLY A 52 13.00 0.88 16.31
N GLN A 53 12.41 0.23 17.34
CA GLN A 53 12.26 -1.21 17.40
C GLN A 53 11.32 -1.74 16.32
N LEU A 54 10.13 -1.17 16.18
CA LEU A 54 9.15 -1.59 15.16
C LEU A 54 9.69 -1.46 13.74
N LEU A 55 10.46 -0.40 13.45
CA LEU A 55 11.13 -0.22 12.16
C LEU A 55 12.25 -1.24 11.93
N ALA A 56 12.98 -1.63 12.97
CA ALA A 56 14.02 -2.67 12.88
C ALA A 56 13.37 -4.04 12.63
N ASP A 57 12.33 -4.39 13.37
CA ASP A 57 11.61 -5.66 13.24
C ASP A 57 10.93 -5.76 11.86
N ALA A 58 10.35 -4.67 11.37
CA ALA A 58 9.77 -4.63 10.03
C ALA A 58 10.81 -4.85 8.93
N ALA A 59 12.01 -4.27 9.06
CA ALA A 59 13.09 -4.48 8.10
C ALA A 59 13.66 -5.90 8.16
N ALA A 60 13.76 -6.50 9.35
CA ALA A 60 14.27 -7.86 9.55
C ALA A 60 13.42 -8.96 8.89
N ARG A 61 12.15 -8.65 8.57
CA ARG A 61 11.26 -9.58 7.84
C ARG A 61 11.67 -9.82 6.38
N TYR A 62 12.58 -9.02 5.83
CA TYR A 62 12.96 -9.04 4.42
C TYR A 62 14.48 -9.24 4.24
N PRO A 63 15.04 -10.40 4.65
CA PRO A 63 16.48 -10.63 4.58
C PRO A 63 17.04 -10.68 3.15
N ASP A 64 16.20 -11.01 2.17
CA ASP A 64 16.56 -11.11 0.75
C ASP A 64 16.38 -9.81 -0.04
N ALA A 65 15.98 -8.72 0.63
CA ALA A 65 15.75 -7.44 -0.02
C ALA A 65 17.04 -6.91 -0.68
N ARG A 66 16.94 -6.44 -1.94
CA ARG A 66 18.08 -5.98 -2.73
C ARG A 66 18.17 -4.47 -2.79
N GLY A 67 19.39 -3.96 -2.97
CA GLY A 67 19.70 -2.53 -3.14
C GLY A 67 19.84 -2.15 -4.62
N GLU A 68 18.73 -2.18 -5.38
CA GLU A 68 18.72 -1.88 -6.81
C GLU A 68 17.94 -0.60 -7.14
N SER A 69 17.47 0.12 -6.12
CA SER A 69 16.64 1.33 -6.21
C SER A 69 15.41 1.12 -7.11
N LYS A 70 14.70 0.01 -6.93
CA LYS A 70 13.46 -0.30 -7.65
C LYS A 70 12.25 -0.10 -6.74
N ALA A 71 11.21 0.54 -7.23
CA ALA A 71 9.95 0.69 -6.52
C ALA A 71 8.78 0.11 -7.34
N LEU A 72 7.98 -0.74 -6.71
CA LEU A 72 6.64 -1.07 -7.17
C LEU A 72 5.65 -0.25 -6.37
N VAL A 73 4.95 0.68 -7.00
CA VAL A 73 3.88 1.46 -6.37
C VAL A 73 2.54 0.83 -6.73
N LEU A 74 1.85 0.33 -5.72
CA LEU A 74 0.50 -0.22 -5.84
C LEU A 74 -0.50 0.87 -5.46
N ALA A 75 -1.23 1.37 -6.43
CA ALA A 75 -2.32 2.33 -6.24
C ALA A 75 -3.67 1.62 -6.34
N GLY A 76 -4.67 2.11 -5.63
CA GLY A 76 -6.03 1.58 -5.73
C GLY A 76 -6.78 1.57 -4.40
N PRO A 77 -8.12 1.53 -4.44
CA PRO A 77 -8.94 1.58 -3.25
C PRO A 77 -8.75 0.36 -2.35
N PRO A 78 -9.21 0.42 -1.09
CA PRO A 78 -9.31 -0.78 -0.25
C PRO A 78 -10.10 -1.88 -0.95
N GLY A 79 -9.78 -3.15 -0.74
CA GLY A 79 -10.49 -4.27 -1.39
C GLY A 79 -10.19 -4.47 -2.88
N ALA A 80 -9.39 -3.61 -3.53
CA ALA A 80 -9.08 -3.74 -4.96
C ALA A 80 -8.31 -5.02 -5.33
N GLY A 81 -7.58 -5.62 -4.38
CA GLY A 81 -6.78 -6.83 -4.64
C GLY A 81 -5.33 -6.56 -5.03
N LYS A 82 -4.79 -5.42 -4.61
CA LYS A 82 -3.41 -4.97 -4.88
C LYS A 82 -2.36 -6.04 -4.61
N GLY A 83 -2.43 -6.73 -3.46
CA GLY A 83 -1.49 -7.79 -3.09
C GLY A 83 -1.42 -8.92 -4.12
N SER A 84 -2.56 -9.40 -4.61
CA SER A 84 -2.62 -10.47 -5.62
C SER A 84 -2.05 -10.02 -6.97
N VAL A 85 -2.21 -8.75 -7.31
CA VAL A 85 -1.59 -8.18 -8.52
C VAL A 85 -0.08 -8.04 -8.35
N ALA A 86 0.38 -7.60 -7.17
CA ALA A 86 1.81 -7.53 -6.85
C ALA A 86 2.49 -8.91 -6.96
N ASP A 87 1.85 -9.96 -6.41
CA ASP A 87 2.33 -11.34 -6.52
C ASP A 87 2.52 -11.76 -7.98
N ARG A 88 1.57 -11.43 -8.84
CA ARG A 88 1.63 -11.76 -10.27
C ARG A 88 2.68 -10.93 -11.02
N VAL A 89 2.81 -9.64 -10.69
CA VAL A 89 3.75 -8.71 -11.35
C VAL A 89 5.20 -9.03 -10.98
N LEU A 90 5.47 -9.31 -9.73
CA LEU A 90 6.82 -9.58 -9.24
C LEU A 90 7.19 -11.07 -9.27
N GLY A 91 6.22 -11.97 -9.11
CA GLY A 91 6.47 -13.40 -9.04
C GLY A 91 7.56 -13.74 -8.00
N ALA A 92 8.53 -14.55 -8.40
CA ALA A 92 9.66 -14.94 -7.53
C ALA A 92 10.54 -13.75 -7.09
N SER A 93 10.51 -12.62 -7.79
CA SER A 93 11.28 -11.43 -7.41
C SER A 93 10.71 -10.69 -6.21
N LYS A 94 9.50 -11.02 -5.74
CA LYS A 94 8.85 -10.32 -4.63
C LYS A 94 9.68 -10.37 -3.34
N SER A 95 10.38 -11.47 -3.06
CA SER A 95 11.26 -11.60 -1.90
C SER A 95 12.42 -10.61 -1.88
N SER A 96 12.80 -10.05 -3.05
CA SER A 96 13.85 -9.03 -3.14
C SER A 96 13.36 -7.59 -2.84
N TYR A 97 12.11 -7.42 -2.42
CA TYR A 97 11.51 -6.13 -2.09
C TYR A 97 11.08 -6.09 -0.62
N VAL A 98 11.20 -4.92 -0.01
CA VAL A 98 10.56 -4.61 1.28
C VAL A 98 9.14 -4.12 1.02
N ASN A 99 8.13 -4.81 1.56
CA ASN A 99 6.75 -4.30 1.52
C ASN A 99 6.57 -3.23 2.59
N ILE A 100 6.10 -2.06 2.18
CA ILE A 100 5.82 -0.93 3.07
C ILE A 100 4.30 -0.74 3.12
N ASP A 101 3.69 -1.26 4.19
CA ASP A 101 2.26 -1.24 4.44
C ASP A 101 1.99 -0.70 5.85
N ALA A 102 1.20 0.36 5.94
CA ALA A 102 0.78 0.94 7.22
C ALA A 102 -0.06 -0.05 8.05
N ASP A 103 -0.75 -1.02 7.43
CA ASP A 103 -1.55 -2.00 8.16
C ASP A 103 -0.70 -2.99 8.95
N ASP A 104 0.48 -3.33 8.45
CA ASP A 104 1.47 -4.12 9.19
C ASP A 104 1.89 -3.41 10.49
N PHE A 105 2.07 -2.08 10.42
CA PHE A 105 2.39 -1.28 11.59
C PHE A 105 1.20 -1.11 12.53
N LYS A 106 -0.04 -1.05 12.04
CA LYS A 106 -1.23 -1.09 12.91
C LYS A 106 -1.27 -2.35 13.74
N ALA A 107 -1.08 -3.50 13.10
CA ALA A 107 -1.03 -4.78 13.79
C ALA A 107 0.12 -4.83 14.82
N ALA A 108 1.30 -4.33 14.48
CA ALA A 108 2.45 -4.29 15.38
C ALA A 108 2.22 -3.38 16.60
N LEU A 109 1.67 -2.17 16.38
CA LEU A 109 1.32 -1.24 17.44
C LEU A 109 0.28 -1.83 18.41
N LEU A 110 -0.76 -2.48 17.86
CA LEU A 110 -1.81 -3.11 18.67
C LEU A 110 -1.26 -4.30 19.46
N ARG A 111 -0.44 -5.19 18.86
CA ARG A 111 0.21 -6.28 19.59
C ARG A 111 1.08 -5.77 20.74
N GLN A 112 1.87 -4.73 20.49
CA GLN A 112 2.69 -4.10 21.51
C GLN A 112 1.83 -3.52 22.65
N SER A 113 0.76 -2.80 22.27
CA SER A 113 -0.14 -2.19 23.26
C SER A 113 -0.91 -3.22 24.11
N ILE A 114 -1.22 -4.38 23.55
CA ILE A 114 -1.78 -5.50 24.31
C ILE A 114 -0.73 -6.05 25.29
N ALA A 115 0.50 -6.22 24.83
CA ALA A 115 1.58 -6.78 25.64
C ALA A 115 1.97 -5.88 26.81
N ASP A 116 1.94 -4.55 26.66
CA ASP A 116 2.29 -3.59 27.72
C ASP A 116 1.08 -3.05 28.51
N GLY A 117 -0.15 -3.53 28.20
CA GLY A 117 -1.38 -3.14 28.88
C GLY A 117 -1.97 -1.78 28.44
N SER A 118 -1.31 -1.05 27.54
CA SER A 118 -1.79 0.25 27.08
C SER A 118 -3.01 0.15 26.15
N TYR A 119 -3.24 -1.03 25.56
CA TYR A 119 -4.48 -1.27 24.82
C TYR A 119 -5.71 -1.11 25.72
N GLU A 120 -5.72 -1.74 26.89
CA GLU A 120 -6.84 -1.67 27.83
C GLU A 120 -6.88 -0.33 28.59
N SER A 121 -5.73 0.22 28.98
CA SER A 121 -5.68 1.41 29.82
C SER A 121 -5.86 2.72 29.04
N TRP A 122 -5.53 2.76 27.74
CA TRP A 122 -5.62 3.98 26.92
C TRP A 122 -6.40 3.80 25.63
N ILE A 123 -5.98 2.85 24.74
CA ILE A 123 -6.48 2.79 23.35
C ILE A 123 -7.96 2.42 23.31
N LYS A 124 -8.40 1.43 24.08
CA LYS A 124 -9.79 0.99 24.12
C LYS A 124 -10.70 2.07 24.72
N PRO A 125 -11.62 2.68 23.96
CA PRO A 125 -12.51 3.71 24.49
C PRO A 125 -13.50 3.15 25.54
N ALA A 126 -13.99 4.01 26.43
CA ALA A 126 -15.01 3.63 27.42
C ALA A 126 -16.26 3.03 26.73
N ALA A 127 -16.71 3.62 25.62
CA ALA A 127 -17.87 3.10 24.87
C ALA A 127 -17.68 1.66 24.39
N VAL A 128 -16.45 1.25 24.04
CA VAL A 128 -16.16 -0.15 23.67
C VAL A 128 -16.19 -1.05 24.90
N ARG A 129 -15.61 -0.62 26.01
CA ARG A 129 -15.68 -1.38 27.28
C ARG A 129 -17.11 -1.59 27.76
N ASP A 130 -17.96 -0.56 27.64
CA ASP A 130 -19.39 -0.65 28.01
C ASP A 130 -20.14 -1.68 27.14
N LEU A 131 -19.81 -1.76 25.84
CA LEU A 131 -20.36 -2.77 24.95
C LEU A 131 -19.87 -4.18 25.29
N GLU A 132 -18.60 -4.34 25.65
CA GLU A 132 -18.05 -5.63 26.08
C GLU A 132 -18.72 -6.10 27.40
N VAL A 133 -19.00 -5.18 28.33
CA VAL A 133 -19.78 -5.50 29.55
C VAL A 133 -21.21 -5.91 29.19
N ALA A 134 -21.79 -5.36 28.13
CA ALA A 134 -23.10 -5.74 27.61
C ALA A 134 -23.09 -7.06 26.82
N GLY A 135 -21.92 -7.69 26.63
CA GLY A 135 -21.77 -8.99 25.97
C GLY A 135 -21.33 -8.92 24.51
N GLU A 136 -21.09 -7.75 23.96
CA GLU A 136 -20.50 -7.61 22.63
C GLU A 136 -19.00 -7.96 22.69
N ARG A 137 -18.45 -8.46 21.58
CA ARG A 137 -17.03 -8.78 21.47
C ARG A 137 -16.42 -7.98 20.34
N LEU A 138 -15.48 -7.09 20.68
CA LEU A 138 -14.71 -6.34 19.68
C LEU A 138 -13.25 -6.79 19.68
N TYR A 139 -12.68 -6.89 18.49
CA TYR A 139 -11.30 -7.28 18.31
C TYR A 139 -10.39 -6.07 18.11
N PRO A 140 -9.10 -6.16 18.48
CA PRO A 140 -8.20 -5.02 18.41
C PRO A 140 -8.08 -4.38 17.01
N MET A 141 -8.07 -5.16 15.94
CA MET A 141 -7.99 -4.62 14.57
C MET A 141 -9.26 -3.89 14.11
N GLU A 142 -10.39 -4.07 14.77
CA GLU A 142 -11.59 -3.27 14.54
C GLU A 142 -11.41 -1.84 15.07
N LEU A 143 -10.52 -1.66 16.04
CA LEU A 143 -10.13 -0.38 16.61
C LEU A 143 -8.88 0.22 15.93
N ALA A 144 -8.41 -0.35 14.83
CA ALA A 144 -7.16 0.04 14.17
C ALA A 144 -7.11 1.51 13.68
N ALA A 145 -8.25 2.19 13.58
CA ALA A 145 -8.28 3.63 13.30
C ALA A 145 -7.60 4.45 14.42
N LEU A 146 -7.62 3.97 15.67
CA LEU A 146 -7.01 4.65 16.82
C LEU A 146 -5.48 4.66 16.79
N VAL A 147 -4.85 3.81 15.98
CA VAL A 147 -3.39 3.76 15.77
C VAL A 147 -3.00 4.24 14.36
N HIS A 148 -3.93 4.86 13.61
CA HIS A 148 -3.76 5.19 12.20
C HIS A 148 -2.60 6.16 11.96
N GLU A 149 -2.53 7.26 12.68
CA GLU A 149 -1.55 8.31 12.45
C GLU A 149 -0.13 7.77 12.73
N GLU A 150 0.10 7.11 13.86
CA GLU A 150 1.40 6.49 14.17
C GLU A 150 1.81 5.43 13.14
N SER A 151 0.87 4.62 12.69
CA SER A 151 1.16 3.60 11.66
C SER A 151 1.56 4.21 10.32
N SER A 152 0.97 5.35 9.97
CA SER A 152 1.28 6.11 8.76
C SER A 152 2.66 6.75 8.84
N GLU A 153 3.04 7.29 10.01
CA GLU A 153 4.38 7.80 10.26
C GLU A 153 5.45 6.71 10.21
N LEU A 154 5.18 5.55 10.82
CA LEU A 154 6.07 4.39 10.77
C LEU A 154 6.29 3.93 9.32
N ALA A 155 5.23 3.82 8.53
CA ALA A 155 5.34 3.45 7.11
C ALA A 155 6.15 4.48 6.32
N SER A 156 5.94 5.77 6.58
CA SER A 156 6.71 6.86 5.95
C SER A 156 8.18 6.84 6.36
N ALA A 157 8.48 6.63 7.64
CA ALA A 157 9.84 6.50 8.15
C ALA A 157 10.56 5.27 7.59
N GLN A 158 9.86 4.13 7.47
CA GLN A 158 10.42 2.94 6.83
C GLN A 158 10.74 3.20 5.36
N ARG A 159 9.82 3.82 4.62
CA ARG A 159 10.04 4.19 3.22
C ARG A 159 11.28 5.07 3.09
N ALA A 160 11.40 6.13 3.89
CA ALA A 160 12.56 7.02 3.87
C ALA A 160 13.88 6.26 4.15
N ARG A 161 13.90 5.36 5.15
CA ARG A 161 15.07 4.52 5.46
C ARG A 161 15.46 3.60 4.30
N MET A 162 14.49 2.95 3.66
CA MET A 162 14.75 2.07 2.52
C MET A 162 15.24 2.87 1.32
N MET A 163 14.65 4.03 1.08
CA MET A 163 15.06 4.92 -0.01
C MET A 163 16.50 5.42 0.16
N THR A 164 16.91 5.80 1.37
CA THR A 164 18.32 6.21 1.65
C THR A 164 19.32 5.08 1.37
N ARG A 165 18.90 3.82 1.48
CA ARG A 165 19.74 2.64 1.22
C ARG A 165 19.64 2.12 -0.23
N GLY A 166 18.80 2.72 -1.06
CA GLY A 166 18.49 2.21 -2.40
C GLY A 166 17.83 0.83 -2.39
N THR A 167 17.19 0.43 -1.27
CA THR A 167 16.56 -0.89 -1.14
C THR A 167 15.31 -0.97 -2.03
N ASN A 168 15.09 -2.09 -2.72
CA ASN A 168 13.87 -2.31 -3.49
C ASN A 168 12.64 -2.29 -2.57
N ILE A 169 11.60 -1.54 -2.95
CA ILE A 169 10.40 -1.34 -2.13
C ILE A 169 9.12 -1.62 -2.91
N ILE A 170 8.12 -2.16 -2.19
CA ILE A 170 6.72 -2.12 -2.60
C ILE A 170 6.06 -1.06 -1.72
N VAL A 171 5.42 -0.07 -2.34
CA VAL A 171 4.62 0.95 -1.66
C VAL A 171 3.15 0.64 -1.91
N ASP A 172 2.48 0.03 -0.91
CA ASP A 172 1.04 -0.20 -0.96
C ASP A 172 0.31 1.03 -0.45
N THR A 173 -0.44 1.68 -1.33
CA THR A 173 -1.13 2.93 -1.01
C THR A 173 -2.49 3.00 -1.71
N VAL A 174 -3.41 3.77 -1.12
CA VAL A 174 -4.65 4.15 -1.81
C VAL A 174 -4.36 5.15 -2.93
N LEU A 175 -3.35 6.00 -2.75
CA LEU A 175 -3.01 7.11 -3.66
C LEU A 175 -4.26 7.97 -3.98
N GLY A 176 -4.95 8.41 -2.93
CA GLY A 176 -6.29 9.03 -3.03
C GLY A 176 -6.29 10.50 -3.46
N SER A 177 -5.14 11.11 -3.78
CA SER A 177 -5.05 12.50 -4.23
C SER A 177 -3.89 12.76 -5.18
N GLU A 178 -4.04 13.76 -6.06
CA GLU A 178 -2.98 14.24 -6.94
C GLU A 178 -1.76 14.73 -6.16
N ALA A 179 -1.97 15.44 -5.05
CA ALA A 179 -0.89 15.93 -4.19
C ALA A 179 -0.01 14.78 -3.68
N SER A 180 -0.63 13.68 -3.21
CA SER A 180 0.08 12.48 -2.76
C SER A 180 0.88 11.82 -3.89
N ALA A 181 0.33 11.83 -5.12
CA ALA A 181 0.99 11.27 -6.30
C ALA A 181 2.24 12.07 -6.68
N VAL A 182 2.13 13.41 -6.71
CA VAL A 182 3.25 14.31 -7.00
C VAL A 182 4.33 14.20 -5.94
N GLU A 183 3.95 14.19 -4.66
CA GLU A 183 4.89 14.06 -3.55
C GLU A 183 5.67 12.75 -3.62
N LEU A 184 4.96 11.62 -3.75
CA LEU A 184 5.58 10.30 -3.85
C LEU A 184 6.50 10.20 -5.05
N GLY A 185 6.06 10.67 -6.23
CA GLY A 185 6.86 10.70 -7.45
C GLY A 185 8.15 11.49 -7.27
N THR A 186 8.05 12.69 -6.68
CA THR A 186 9.21 13.56 -6.40
C THR A 186 10.18 12.91 -5.42
N GLN A 187 9.69 12.25 -4.37
CA GLN A 187 10.52 11.54 -3.41
C GLN A 187 11.31 10.40 -4.07
N LEU A 188 10.63 9.56 -4.87
CA LEU A 188 11.24 8.42 -5.57
C LEU A 188 12.24 8.87 -6.63
N GLU A 189 11.93 9.92 -7.38
CA GLU A 189 12.81 10.51 -8.38
C GLU A 189 14.09 11.05 -7.74
N ARG A 190 13.98 11.86 -6.68
CA ARG A 190 15.13 12.41 -5.95
C ARG A 190 16.01 11.32 -5.33
N ALA A 191 15.41 10.20 -4.95
CA ALA A 191 16.14 9.04 -4.41
C ALA A 191 16.72 8.12 -5.52
N GLY A 192 16.53 8.46 -6.80
CA GLY A 192 17.10 7.71 -7.93
C GLY A 192 16.42 6.38 -8.22
N TYR A 193 15.14 6.24 -7.86
CA TYR A 193 14.40 4.99 -8.07
C TYR A 193 13.92 4.83 -9.51
N SER A 194 13.97 3.58 -9.98
CA SER A 194 13.23 3.12 -11.16
C SER A 194 11.86 2.60 -10.71
N VAL A 195 10.79 3.27 -11.12
CA VAL A 195 9.45 3.06 -10.59
C VAL A 195 8.57 2.30 -11.57
N HIS A 196 7.88 1.27 -11.08
CA HIS A 196 6.76 0.60 -11.74
C HIS A 196 5.48 0.94 -10.97
N VAL A 197 4.54 1.63 -11.61
CA VAL A 197 3.24 1.95 -11.04
C VAL A 197 2.22 0.90 -11.51
N VAL A 198 1.48 0.34 -10.57
CA VAL A 198 0.39 -0.60 -10.82
C VAL A 198 -0.87 -0.08 -10.16
N ASP A 199 -1.78 0.39 -10.98
CA ASP A 199 -3.10 0.88 -10.60
C ASP A 199 -4.08 -0.30 -10.63
N VAL A 200 -4.76 -0.56 -9.51
CA VAL A 200 -5.66 -1.72 -9.34
C VAL A 200 -7.03 -1.21 -8.94
N GLU A 201 -7.97 -1.33 -9.87
CA GLU A 201 -9.28 -0.74 -9.76
C GLU A 201 -10.41 -1.77 -9.67
N VAL A 202 -11.46 -1.41 -8.96
CA VAL A 202 -12.72 -2.16 -8.80
C VAL A 202 -13.89 -1.17 -8.72
N PRO A 203 -15.15 -1.60 -8.99
CA PRO A 203 -16.33 -0.84 -8.59
C PRO A 203 -16.43 -0.71 -7.07
N PHE A 204 -17.12 0.32 -6.58
CA PHE A 204 -17.31 0.55 -5.15
C PHE A 204 -17.95 -0.67 -4.45
N GLU A 205 -18.97 -1.25 -5.04
CA GLU A 205 -19.69 -2.42 -4.51
C GLU A 205 -18.74 -3.62 -4.30
N VAL A 206 -17.86 -3.89 -5.26
CA VAL A 206 -16.84 -4.94 -5.15
C VAL A 206 -15.84 -4.62 -4.03
N SER A 207 -15.46 -3.35 -3.90
CA SER A 207 -14.59 -2.90 -2.80
C SER A 207 -15.23 -3.17 -1.44
N GLU A 208 -16.49 -2.78 -1.25
CA GLU A 208 -17.22 -2.99 0.02
C GLU A 208 -17.40 -4.48 0.33
N GLU A 209 -17.87 -5.28 -0.62
CA GLU A 209 -18.05 -6.72 -0.43
C GLU A 209 -16.74 -7.41 0.00
N ARG A 210 -15.61 -7.05 -0.62
CA ARG A 210 -14.30 -7.62 -0.28
C ARG A 210 -13.75 -7.13 1.06
N ILE A 211 -14.07 -5.90 1.46
CA ILE A 211 -13.72 -5.40 2.79
C ILE A 211 -14.46 -6.20 3.85
N VAL A 212 -15.78 -6.38 3.68
CA VAL A 212 -16.62 -7.16 4.60
C VAL A 212 -16.18 -8.63 4.64
N GLN A 213 -15.94 -9.24 3.48
CA GLN A 213 -15.48 -10.62 3.41
C GLN A 213 -14.15 -10.82 4.15
N ARG A 214 -13.13 -9.99 3.88
CA ARG A 214 -11.83 -10.08 4.54
C ARG A 214 -11.93 -9.88 6.05
N TRP A 215 -12.77 -8.94 6.48
CA TRP A 215 -13.04 -8.72 7.89
C TRP A 215 -13.67 -9.96 8.53
N SER A 216 -14.71 -10.53 7.93
CA SER A 216 -15.41 -11.72 8.41
C SER A 216 -14.50 -12.95 8.48
N GLU A 217 -13.67 -13.19 7.46
CA GLU A 217 -12.69 -14.28 7.45
C GLU A 217 -11.69 -14.14 8.62
N ALA A 218 -11.22 -12.92 8.89
CA ALA A 218 -10.27 -12.66 9.96
C ALA A 218 -10.92 -12.75 11.36
N ILE A 219 -12.19 -12.38 11.52
CA ILE A 219 -12.95 -12.63 12.75
C ILE A 219 -13.11 -14.14 12.99
N THR A 220 -13.48 -14.91 11.97
CA THR A 220 -13.57 -16.38 12.08
C THR A 220 -12.21 -16.99 12.48
N ALA A 221 -11.12 -16.51 11.92
CA ALA A 221 -9.76 -16.94 12.30
C ALA A 221 -9.42 -16.59 13.76
N ALA A 222 -9.85 -15.42 14.22
CA ALA A 222 -9.66 -15.00 15.61
C ALA A 222 -10.49 -15.85 16.61
N GLU A 223 -11.73 -16.17 16.26
CA GLU A 223 -12.58 -17.08 17.04
C GLU A 223 -11.98 -18.48 17.13
N ALA A 224 -11.31 -18.92 16.07
CA ALA A 224 -10.56 -20.18 16.03
C ALA A 224 -9.20 -20.12 16.77
N GLY A 225 -8.84 -18.97 17.35
CA GLY A 225 -7.58 -18.77 18.07
C GLY A 225 -6.32 -18.63 17.21
N GLN A 226 -6.49 -18.39 15.88
CA GLN A 226 -5.36 -18.27 14.95
C GLN A 226 -4.70 -16.89 14.98
N ASP A 227 -5.48 -15.80 15.04
CA ASP A 227 -4.97 -14.43 15.24
C ASP A 227 -5.87 -13.66 16.21
N PRO A 228 -5.37 -13.31 17.41
CA PRO A 228 -6.18 -12.63 18.42
C PRO A 228 -6.52 -11.18 18.08
N LEU A 229 -5.90 -10.60 17.05
CA LEU A 229 -6.20 -9.23 16.66
C LEU A 229 -7.52 -9.08 15.90
N GLY A 230 -8.02 -10.13 15.26
CA GLY A 230 -9.24 -10.09 14.47
C GLY A 230 -9.12 -9.35 13.15
N GLY A 231 -10.27 -9.05 12.55
CA GLY A 231 -10.38 -8.45 11.24
C GLY A 231 -10.24 -6.92 11.26
N ARG A 232 -9.42 -6.38 10.36
CA ARG A 232 -9.37 -4.92 10.15
C ARG A 232 -10.68 -4.44 9.53
N TRP A 233 -11.31 -3.49 10.19
CA TRP A 233 -12.42 -2.75 9.62
C TRP A 233 -11.93 -1.52 8.84
N VAL A 234 -12.47 -1.31 7.64
CA VAL A 234 -12.29 -0.08 6.86
C VAL A 234 -13.65 0.61 6.77
N PRO A 235 -13.84 1.79 7.41
CA PRO A 235 -15.13 2.46 7.39
C PRO A 235 -15.59 2.82 5.98
N SER A 236 -16.85 2.54 5.64
CA SER A 236 -17.46 2.95 4.36
C SER A 236 -17.41 4.46 4.15
N ALA A 237 -17.49 5.24 5.24
CA ALA A 237 -17.32 6.69 5.21
C ALA A 237 -15.94 7.13 4.71
N TYR A 238 -14.91 6.29 4.88
CA TYR A 238 -13.58 6.51 4.31
C TYR A 238 -13.47 6.01 2.85
N ALA A 239 -14.05 4.84 2.57
CA ALA A 239 -13.91 4.22 1.24
C ALA A 239 -14.77 4.91 0.17
N ARG A 240 -16.03 5.24 0.49
CA ARG A 240 -16.98 5.81 -0.48
C ARG A 240 -16.53 7.11 -1.15
N PRO A 241 -15.99 8.12 -0.45
CA PRO A 241 -15.52 9.35 -1.09
C PRO A 241 -14.39 9.16 -2.10
N LEU A 242 -13.68 8.01 -2.05
CA LEU A 242 -12.66 7.69 -3.05
C LEU A 242 -13.26 7.43 -4.44
N PHE A 243 -14.54 7.02 -4.49
CA PHE A 243 -15.28 6.70 -5.73
C PHE A 243 -16.19 7.84 -6.19
N ASP A 244 -16.20 8.97 -5.49
CA ASP A 244 -16.93 10.17 -5.91
C ASP A 244 -16.17 10.91 -7.00
N THR A 245 -16.25 10.35 -8.22
CA THR A 245 -15.55 10.81 -9.42
C THR A 245 -16.52 10.84 -10.60
N ALA A 246 -16.25 11.68 -11.58
CA ALA A 246 -17.10 11.81 -12.77
C ALA A 246 -17.08 10.53 -13.65
N HIS A 247 -16.03 9.72 -13.58
CA HIS A 247 -15.89 8.49 -14.36
C HIS A 247 -16.31 7.20 -13.61
N GLY A 248 -16.82 7.32 -12.36
CA GLY A 248 -17.35 6.19 -11.58
C GLY A 248 -16.30 5.19 -11.09
N ARG A 249 -15.01 5.52 -11.17
CA ARG A 249 -13.89 4.74 -10.61
C ARG A 249 -13.23 5.50 -9.47
N ALA A 250 -12.32 4.87 -8.75
CA ALA A 250 -11.67 5.52 -7.62
C ALA A 250 -10.73 6.66 -8.07
N ARG A 251 -10.55 7.66 -7.21
CA ARG A 251 -9.61 8.78 -7.41
C ARG A 251 -8.17 8.32 -7.61
N SER A 252 -7.82 7.13 -7.10
CA SER A 252 -6.53 6.49 -7.33
C SER A 252 -6.20 6.34 -8.81
N GLN A 253 -7.21 6.17 -9.68
CA GLN A 253 -7.01 6.07 -11.12
C GLN A 253 -6.33 7.32 -11.71
N ASP A 254 -6.82 8.51 -11.34
CA ASP A 254 -6.29 9.78 -11.83
C ASP A 254 -4.92 10.07 -11.19
N ALA A 255 -4.81 9.84 -9.90
CA ALA A 255 -3.56 10.03 -9.16
C ALA A 255 -2.44 9.09 -9.65
N ALA A 256 -2.76 7.84 -9.98
CA ALA A 256 -1.79 6.89 -10.56
C ALA A 256 -1.38 7.28 -11.98
N ALA A 257 -2.31 7.81 -12.79
CA ALA A 257 -2.00 8.34 -14.11
C ALA A 257 -1.07 9.57 -14.01
N LEU A 258 -1.35 10.47 -13.08
CA LEU A 258 -0.47 11.63 -12.82
C LEU A 258 0.91 11.19 -12.32
N LEU A 259 0.99 10.22 -11.41
CA LEU A 259 2.27 9.66 -10.98
C LEU A 259 3.06 9.08 -12.15
N ALA A 260 2.38 8.46 -13.11
CA ALA A 260 3.03 7.87 -14.30
C ALA A 260 3.71 8.90 -15.21
N GLU A 261 3.36 10.18 -15.11
CA GLU A 261 4.04 11.26 -15.82
C GLU A 261 5.45 11.55 -15.26
N ASN A 262 5.69 11.22 -13.97
CA ASN A 262 6.98 11.45 -13.35
C ASN A 262 8.11 10.68 -14.07
N PRO A 263 9.27 11.32 -14.37
CA PRO A 263 10.38 10.71 -15.11
C PRO A 263 10.95 9.43 -14.49
N ALA A 264 10.84 9.25 -13.16
CA ALA A 264 11.28 8.03 -12.47
C ALA A 264 10.44 6.81 -12.86
N VAL A 265 9.19 7.02 -13.31
CA VAL A 265 8.29 5.92 -13.66
C VAL A 265 8.66 5.36 -15.03
N GLN A 266 9.12 4.10 -15.04
CA GLN A 266 9.53 3.39 -16.24
C GLN A 266 8.42 2.50 -16.80
N ARG A 267 7.43 2.14 -15.96
CA ARG A 267 6.31 1.30 -16.35
C ARG A 267 5.04 1.70 -15.59
N PHE A 268 3.90 1.66 -16.31
CA PHE A 268 2.57 1.88 -15.75
C PHE A 268 1.62 0.80 -16.24
N GLU A 269 0.96 0.12 -15.30
CA GLU A 269 -0.10 -0.84 -15.60
C GLU A 269 -1.38 -0.43 -14.89
N ARG A 270 -2.54 -0.67 -15.54
CA ARG A 270 -3.86 -0.60 -14.91
C ARG A 270 -4.54 -1.94 -15.00
N HIS A 271 -5.07 -2.39 -13.88
CA HIS A 271 -5.82 -3.63 -13.74
C HIS A 271 -7.21 -3.32 -13.18
N PHE A 272 -8.22 -3.93 -13.74
CA PHE A 272 -9.61 -3.74 -13.32
C PHE A 272 -10.33 -5.07 -13.13
N THR A 273 -11.03 -5.22 -12.01
CA THR A 273 -11.96 -6.34 -11.79
C THR A 273 -13.38 -5.81 -11.93
N SER A 274 -14.11 -6.26 -12.93
CA SER A 274 -15.52 -5.89 -13.12
C SER A 274 -16.42 -6.59 -12.09
N MET A 275 -17.65 -6.10 -11.93
CA MET A 275 -18.68 -6.75 -11.13
C MET A 275 -18.99 -8.17 -11.65
N ASP A 276 -19.03 -8.36 -12.97
CA ASP A 276 -19.32 -9.67 -13.59
C ASP A 276 -18.22 -10.69 -13.29
N GLU A 277 -16.93 -10.28 -13.43
CA GLU A 277 -15.80 -11.13 -13.06
C GLU A 277 -15.82 -11.47 -11.56
N HIS A 278 -16.13 -10.49 -10.72
CA HIS A 278 -16.24 -10.71 -9.28
C HIS A 278 -17.33 -11.73 -8.94
N ARG A 279 -18.52 -11.60 -9.50
CA ARG A 279 -19.64 -12.52 -9.29
C ARG A 279 -19.35 -13.92 -9.83
N SER A 280 -18.81 -14.03 -11.04
CA SER A 280 -18.37 -15.31 -11.60
C SER A 280 -17.35 -16.01 -10.71
N ALA A 281 -16.36 -15.27 -10.22
CA ALA A 281 -15.33 -15.81 -9.36
C ALA A 281 -15.91 -16.38 -8.06
N ILE A 282 -16.85 -15.67 -7.43
CA ILE A 282 -17.55 -16.15 -6.23
C ILE A 282 -18.34 -17.43 -6.54
N ALA A 283 -19.12 -17.43 -7.63
CA ALA A 283 -19.94 -18.59 -8.03
C ALA A 283 -19.08 -19.83 -8.31
N GLU A 284 -17.86 -19.64 -8.82
CA GLU A 284 -16.92 -20.71 -9.15
C GLU A 284 -15.96 -21.06 -8.00
N GLY A 285 -16.06 -20.40 -6.85
CA GLY A 285 -15.19 -20.62 -5.68
C GLY A 285 -13.71 -20.29 -5.93
N ARG A 286 -13.43 -19.37 -6.87
CA ARG A 286 -12.07 -18.92 -7.23
C ARG A 286 -11.84 -17.45 -6.87
N ARG A 287 -10.59 -17.03 -6.93
CA ARG A 287 -10.27 -15.59 -6.85
C ARG A 287 -10.54 -14.91 -8.20
N ALA A 288 -11.19 -13.74 -8.15
CA ALA A 288 -11.39 -12.91 -9.33
C ALA A 288 -10.03 -12.50 -9.95
N GLN A 289 -9.96 -12.52 -11.27
CA GLN A 289 -8.77 -12.18 -12.04
C GLN A 289 -8.94 -10.80 -12.68
N PRO A 290 -8.24 -9.77 -12.17
CA PRO A 290 -8.34 -8.44 -12.77
C PRO A 290 -7.77 -8.46 -14.19
N ALA A 291 -8.55 -7.92 -15.13
CA ALA A 291 -8.10 -7.68 -16.50
C ALA A 291 -7.09 -6.52 -16.54
N ARG A 292 -6.02 -6.67 -17.31
CA ARG A 292 -5.08 -5.57 -17.54
C ARG A 292 -5.59 -4.69 -18.67
N GLU A 293 -6.02 -3.46 -18.32
CA GLU A 293 -6.54 -2.47 -19.26
C GLU A 293 -5.44 -1.65 -19.95
N LEU A 294 -4.37 -1.32 -19.20
CA LEU A 294 -3.23 -0.57 -19.70
C LEU A 294 -1.92 -1.28 -19.37
N ASN A 295 -0.94 -1.16 -20.26
CA ASN A 295 0.42 -1.63 -20.06
C ASN A 295 1.37 -0.72 -20.82
N LEU A 296 1.83 0.34 -20.16
CA LEU A 296 2.70 1.33 -20.76
C LEU A 296 4.12 1.17 -20.24
N ALA A 297 5.09 1.43 -21.08
CA ALA A 297 6.50 1.47 -20.72
C ALA A 297 7.14 2.75 -21.29
N ARG A 298 8.11 3.30 -20.57
CA ARG A 298 8.85 4.46 -21.03
C ARG A 298 9.83 4.04 -22.11
N LEU A 299 9.84 4.76 -23.20
CA LEU A 299 10.66 4.42 -24.38
C LEU A 299 12.16 4.52 -24.06
N HIS A 300 12.54 5.51 -23.27
CA HIS A 300 13.88 5.73 -22.70
C HIS A 300 13.73 6.63 -21.45
N PRO A 301 14.71 6.72 -20.56
CA PRO A 301 14.63 7.60 -19.39
C PRO A 301 14.23 9.03 -19.76
N GLY A 302 13.15 9.54 -19.14
CA GLY A 302 12.56 10.86 -19.46
C GLY A 302 11.79 10.94 -20.77
N GLY A 303 11.71 9.87 -21.57
CA GLY A 303 10.96 9.81 -22.84
C GLY A 303 9.45 9.57 -22.62
N PRO A 304 8.67 9.48 -23.72
CA PRO A 304 7.24 9.25 -23.64
C PRO A 304 6.91 7.83 -23.16
N MET A 305 5.75 7.66 -22.52
CA MET A 305 5.14 6.38 -22.26
C MET A 305 4.47 5.86 -23.54
N VAL A 306 4.72 4.61 -23.88
CA VAL A 306 4.14 3.93 -25.05
C VAL A 306 3.61 2.56 -24.63
N ASP A 307 2.72 1.97 -25.43
CA ASP A 307 2.28 0.60 -25.17
C ASP A 307 3.49 -0.34 -25.10
N ALA A 308 3.58 -1.11 -24.03
CA ALA A 308 4.70 -2.03 -23.81
C ALA A 308 4.81 -3.13 -24.90
N ALA A 309 3.72 -3.43 -25.60
CA ALA A 309 3.75 -4.33 -26.76
C ALA A 309 4.56 -3.73 -27.93
N TYR A 310 4.57 -2.41 -28.04
CA TYR A 310 5.39 -1.71 -29.05
C TYR A 310 6.88 -1.92 -28.80
N MET A 311 7.32 -1.89 -27.53
CA MET A 311 8.72 -2.09 -27.13
C MET A 311 9.26 -3.45 -27.57
N LYS A 312 8.40 -4.49 -27.56
CA LYS A 312 8.78 -5.85 -27.99
C LYS A 312 8.92 -5.99 -29.50
N ARG A 313 8.35 -5.08 -30.27
CA ARG A 313 8.34 -5.09 -31.74
C ARG A 313 9.35 -4.13 -32.35
N ALA A 314 9.85 -3.17 -31.59
CA ALA A 314 10.85 -2.23 -32.07
C ALA A 314 12.16 -3.01 -32.38
N PRO A 315 12.70 -2.92 -33.58
CA PRO A 315 13.97 -3.56 -33.90
C PRO A 315 15.04 -2.98 -32.96
N THR A 316 15.80 -3.85 -32.32
CA THR A 316 16.98 -3.44 -31.55
C THR A 316 17.86 -2.63 -32.50
N ALA A 317 17.94 -1.31 -32.31
CA ALA A 317 18.83 -0.47 -33.07
C ALA A 317 20.24 -1.03 -32.84
N ALA A 318 20.79 -1.61 -33.91
CA ALA A 318 22.14 -2.15 -33.91
C ALA A 318 23.07 -1.02 -33.45
N VAL A 319 23.69 -1.20 -32.31
CA VAL A 319 24.75 -0.31 -31.80
C VAL A 319 25.83 -0.34 -32.91
N ARG A 320 25.85 0.68 -33.76
CA ARG A 320 26.96 0.88 -34.69
C ARG A 320 28.21 1.08 -33.83
N LYS A 321 29.06 0.03 -33.83
CA LYS A 321 30.42 0.18 -33.33
C LYS A 321 31.08 1.32 -34.10
N PRO A 322 31.75 2.29 -33.44
CA PRO A 322 32.54 3.30 -34.13
C PRO A 322 33.55 2.55 -35.02
N GLY A 323 33.53 2.84 -36.30
CA GLY A 323 34.46 2.23 -37.23
C GLY A 323 35.90 2.49 -36.85
N SER A 324 36.71 1.46 -36.82
CA SER A 324 38.16 1.56 -36.70
C SER A 324 38.66 2.41 -37.87
N GLN A 325 39.23 3.56 -37.53
CA GLN A 325 39.98 4.39 -38.46
C GLN A 325 41.19 3.57 -38.99
N LYS A 326 41.15 3.18 -40.27
CA LYS A 326 42.32 2.60 -40.92
C LYS A 326 43.39 3.70 -41.01
N ASP A 327 44.56 3.45 -40.42
CA ASP A 327 45.77 4.19 -40.66
C ASP A 327 46.08 4.24 -42.15
N LEU A 328 46.03 5.41 -42.73
CA LEU A 328 46.61 5.71 -44.03
C LEU A 328 48.07 6.02 -43.86
N GLY A 329 48.92 5.09 -44.26
CA GLY A 329 50.35 5.20 -44.24
C GLY A 329 50.85 6.45 -44.95
N ARG A 330 51.76 7.18 -44.27
CA ARG A 330 52.59 8.21 -44.83
C ARG A 330 53.68 7.61 -45.71
N GLY A 331 53.52 7.69 -47.01
CA GLY A 331 54.66 7.61 -47.94
C GLY A 331 55.27 8.99 -48.04
N GLY A 332 56.47 9.18 -47.56
CA GLY A 332 57.31 10.35 -47.83
C GLY A 332 58.12 10.16 -49.09
N PRO A 333 58.39 11.21 -49.87
CA PRO A 333 59.26 11.11 -51.03
C PRO A 333 60.75 11.26 -50.59
N GLU A 334 61.57 10.32 -51.08
CA GLU A 334 63.02 10.50 -51.11
C GLU A 334 63.37 11.53 -52.17
N LEU A 335 64.23 12.49 -51.76
CA LEU A 335 64.97 13.39 -52.65
C LEU A 335 66.41 12.98 -52.67
N SER A 336 66.90 12.69 -53.85
CA SER A 336 68.30 12.57 -54.24
C SER A 336 69.05 13.90 -54.14
#